data_96a88df1b1ecd298110ddbcb4a2617fd
#
_entry.id   96a88df1b1ecd298110ddbcb4a2617fd
#
_cell.length_a   1.000
_cell.length_b   1.000
_cell.length_c   1.000
_cell.angle_alpha   90.00
_cell.angle_beta   90.00
_cell.angle_gamma   90.00
#
_symmetry.space_group_name_H-M   'P 1'
#
loop_
_entity.id
_entity.type
_entity.pdbx_description
1 polymer ?
#
loop_
_entity_poly.entity_id
_entity_poly.type
_entity_poly.pdbx_seq_one_letter_code
_entity_poly.pdbx_strand_id
1 'polypeptide(L)'
;MKDLIVLTGPTAVGKTSLSIALAKAVGGEIISADSMQVYKYMNIGTAKITEEEKCGIPHFLIDELEPDEEFNVTIFKNKVMGYIKDIKSRGKVPIIVGGTGFYIQSVIYDINFNEYGDDSNVRKKYEAMAETIGKSELHKKLALVDREYADSVSENNVKKVVRALTFFEMTGEKLSEHNKRERERRSPFDFAYFVLTMDRKKLYERIDKRVDLMFDMGLVDEVKALMAKGYDKSLVSMQGIGYKEVIDYLNGRTSLEECIDIIKRDTRHFAKRQLTWFKREKVVTYIDKDEFGTEDKCLKEMLRVYNS
;
A
#
# COMPACT_ATOMS: atom_id res chain seq x y z
N MET A 1 -8.88 -2.27 26.28
CA MET A 1 -9.25 -1.96 24.86
C MET A 1 -8.03 -1.38 24.18
N LYS A 2 -7.76 -1.79 22.98
CA LYS A 2 -6.60 -1.38 22.21
C LYS A 2 -6.69 0.09 21.76
N ASP A 3 -5.53 0.72 21.60
CA ASP A 3 -5.40 2.13 21.20
C ASP A 3 -5.62 2.42 19.72
N LEU A 4 -5.42 1.41 18.91
CA LEU A 4 -5.41 1.47 17.45
C LEU A 4 -5.90 0.14 16.88
N ILE A 5 -6.68 0.20 15.82
CA ILE A 5 -7.04 -1.00 15.07
C ILE A 5 -6.42 -0.92 13.68
N VAL A 6 -5.91 -2.04 13.19
CA VAL A 6 -5.44 -2.21 11.81
C VAL A 6 -6.23 -3.33 11.16
N LEU A 7 -6.88 -3.02 10.05
CA LEU A 7 -7.60 -3.97 9.22
C LEU A 7 -7.00 -4.01 7.82
N THR A 8 -6.37 -5.11 7.50
CA THR A 8 -5.67 -5.28 6.24
C THR A 8 -6.02 -6.59 5.55
N GLY A 9 -5.42 -6.83 4.42
CA GLY A 9 -5.62 -8.01 3.58
C GLY A 9 -5.46 -7.65 2.10
N PRO A 10 -5.49 -8.65 1.20
CA PRO A 10 -5.32 -8.42 -0.23
C PRO A 10 -6.46 -7.56 -0.81
N THR A 11 -6.23 -7.00 -1.99
CA THR A 11 -7.31 -6.34 -2.74
C THR A 11 -8.44 -7.34 -3.00
N ALA A 12 -9.66 -6.86 -3.11
CA ALA A 12 -10.89 -7.64 -3.33
C ALA A 12 -11.30 -8.61 -2.20
N VAL A 13 -10.59 -8.68 -1.05
CA VAL A 13 -10.96 -9.56 0.08
C VAL A 13 -12.23 -9.11 0.83
N GLY A 14 -12.67 -7.86 0.66
CA GLY A 14 -13.85 -7.29 1.33
C GLY A 14 -13.53 -6.54 2.63
N LYS A 15 -12.44 -5.75 2.61
CA LYS A 15 -12.09 -4.88 3.74
C LYS A 15 -13.13 -3.80 4.00
N THR A 16 -13.69 -3.19 2.95
CA THR A 16 -14.54 -2.01 3.01
C THR A 16 -15.78 -2.24 3.87
N SER A 17 -16.61 -3.24 3.55
CA SER A 17 -17.82 -3.53 4.32
C SER A 17 -17.53 -3.84 5.79
N LEU A 18 -16.50 -4.66 6.03
CA LEU A 18 -16.13 -5.06 7.39
C LEU A 18 -15.52 -3.91 8.20
N SER A 19 -14.78 -2.97 7.55
CA SER A 19 -14.24 -1.79 8.24
C SER A 19 -15.34 -0.82 8.67
N ILE A 20 -16.39 -0.65 7.88
CA ILE A 20 -17.57 0.16 8.24
C ILE A 20 -18.30 -0.47 9.43
N ALA A 21 -18.56 -1.78 9.38
CA ALA A 21 -19.20 -2.49 10.49
C ALA A 21 -18.37 -2.39 11.78
N LEU A 22 -17.06 -2.55 11.68
CA LEU A 22 -16.14 -2.41 12.81
C LEU A 22 -16.14 -0.97 13.36
N ALA A 23 -16.05 0.05 12.49
CA ALA A 23 -16.06 1.45 12.89
C ALA A 23 -17.35 1.81 13.64
N LYS A 24 -18.51 1.35 13.16
CA LYS A 24 -19.80 1.52 13.87
C LYS A 24 -19.78 0.87 15.24
N ALA A 25 -19.23 -0.35 15.37
CA ALA A 25 -19.25 -1.10 16.61
C ALA A 25 -18.33 -0.51 17.70
N VAL A 26 -17.20 0.10 17.33
CA VAL A 26 -16.23 0.65 18.29
C VAL A 26 -16.28 2.18 18.40
N GLY A 27 -17.16 2.85 17.68
CA GLY A 27 -17.19 4.32 17.61
C GLY A 27 -15.95 4.90 16.96
N GLY A 28 -15.42 4.22 15.95
CA GLY A 28 -14.15 4.53 15.30
C GLY A 28 -14.28 5.36 14.03
N GLU A 29 -13.13 5.84 13.55
CA GLU A 29 -12.98 6.55 12.28
C GLU A 29 -11.85 5.92 11.47
N ILE A 30 -11.95 5.96 10.14
CA ILE A 30 -11.11 5.19 9.23
C ILE A 30 -10.02 6.06 8.63
N ILE A 31 -8.79 5.55 8.62
CA ILE A 31 -7.64 6.13 7.92
C ILE A 31 -7.23 5.15 6.82
N SER A 32 -7.34 5.58 5.56
CA SER A 32 -6.97 4.73 4.42
C SER A 32 -5.46 4.51 4.34
N ALA A 33 -5.03 3.26 4.31
CA ALA A 33 -3.66 2.84 4.01
C ALA A 33 -3.56 2.25 2.59
N ASP A 34 -4.20 2.92 1.65
CA ASP A 34 -4.07 2.68 0.22
C ASP A 34 -3.28 3.83 -0.41
N SER A 35 -2.21 3.51 -1.14
CA SER A 35 -1.32 4.53 -1.71
C SER A 35 -1.92 5.27 -2.92
N MET A 36 -3.08 4.84 -3.41
CA MET A 36 -3.69 5.39 -4.61
C MET A 36 -5.00 6.14 -4.35
N GLN A 37 -5.78 5.72 -3.32
CA GLN A 37 -7.06 6.35 -3.00
C GLN A 37 -6.93 7.77 -2.44
N VAL A 38 -5.75 8.19 -2.08
CA VAL A 38 -5.44 9.57 -1.63
C VAL A 38 -5.58 10.59 -2.76
N TYR A 39 -5.42 10.16 -4.00
CA TYR A 39 -5.48 11.05 -5.16
C TYR A 39 -6.91 11.33 -5.61
N LYS A 40 -7.22 12.59 -5.86
CA LYS A 40 -8.49 13.05 -6.44
C LYS A 40 -8.69 12.51 -7.85
N TYR A 41 -9.93 12.39 -8.27
CA TYR A 41 -10.36 11.96 -9.61
C TYR A 41 -10.02 10.51 -9.98
N MET A 42 -9.29 9.80 -9.15
CA MET A 42 -8.90 8.40 -9.35
C MET A 42 -9.86 7.50 -8.55
N ASN A 43 -11.08 7.31 -9.04
CA ASN A 43 -12.17 6.69 -8.29
C ASN A 43 -12.38 5.22 -8.68
N ILE A 44 -12.57 4.98 -9.98
CA ILE A 44 -12.91 3.65 -10.50
C ILE A 44 -11.70 2.73 -10.41
N GLY A 45 -10.56 3.14 -10.96
CA GLY A 45 -9.35 2.32 -10.99
C GLY A 45 -8.76 1.99 -9.63
N THR A 46 -9.01 2.82 -8.61
CA THR A 46 -8.60 2.56 -7.22
C THR A 46 -9.65 1.83 -6.40
N ALA A 47 -10.83 1.58 -6.96
CA ALA A 47 -12.01 1.09 -6.24
C ALA A 47 -12.27 1.92 -4.97
N LYS A 48 -12.25 3.25 -5.10
CA LYS A 48 -12.44 4.19 -4.02
C LYS A 48 -13.84 4.03 -3.42
N ILE A 49 -13.93 4.08 -2.10
CA ILE A 49 -15.21 4.02 -1.38
C ILE A 49 -16.05 5.26 -1.72
N THR A 50 -17.33 5.04 -2.03
CA THR A 50 -18.29 6.14 -2.29
C THR A 50 -18.81 6.74 -0.99
N GLU A 51 -19.39 7.95 -1.05
CA GLU A 51 -19.99 8.60 0.12
C GLU A 51 -21.14 7.76 0.72
N GLU A 52 -21.90 7.07 -0.12
CA GLU A 52 -22.94 6.16 0.31
C GLU A 52 -22.37 4.95 1.07
N GLU A 53 -21.32 4.34 0.55
CA GLU A 53 -20.65 3.21 1.18
C GLU A 53 -19.99 3.58 2.51
N LYS A 54 -19.53 4.82 2.69
CA LYS A 54 -18.96 5.31 3.97
C LYS A 54 -19.98 5.26 5.11
N CYS A 55 -21.27 5.26 4.81
CA CYS A 55 -22.35 5.23 5.81
C CYS A 55 -22.17 6.26 6.94
N GLY A 56 -21.69 7.46 6.64
CA GLY A 56 -21.44 8.53 7.60
C GLY A 56 -20.18 8.34 8.48
N ILE A 57 -19.37 7.33 8.26
CA ILE A 57 -18.08 7.16 8.95
C ILE A 57 -17.03 8.09 8.32
N PRO A 58 -16.34 8.93 9.10
CA PRO A 58 -15.26 9.74 8.59
C PRO A 58 -14.11 8.89 8.05
N HIS A 59 -13.60 9.26 6.86
CA HIS A 59 -12.47 8.63 6.20
C HIS A 59 -11.40 9.67 5.90
N PHE A 60 -10.17 9.37 6.29
CA PHE A 60 -8.98 10.20 6.05
C PHE A 60 -8.08 9.55 5.01
N LEU A 61 -7.26 10.32 4.34
CA LEU A 61 -6.38 9.91 3.24
C LEU A 61 -7.15 9.37 2.03
N ILE A 62 -8.29 10.00 1.74
CA ILE A 62 -9.10 9.78 0.53
C ILE A 62 -9.35 11.14 -0.11
N ASP A 63 -9.07 11.30 -1.41
CA ASP A 63 -9.26 12.55 -2.17
C ASP A 63 -8.57 13.80 -1.57
N GLU A 64 -7.40 13.62 -0.97
CA GLU A 64 -6.68 14.73 -0.34
C GLU A 64 -5.65 15.39 -1.26
N LEU A 65 -5.11 14.69 -2.25
CA LEU A 65 -4.02 15.15 -3.10
C LEU A 65 -4.42 15.19 -4.57
N GLU A 66 -3.86 16.16 -5.31
CA GLU A 66 -3.92 16.13 -6.77
C GLU A 66 -2.99 15.01 -7.31
N PRO A 67 -3.28 14.45 -8.52
CA PRO A 67 -2.50 13.34 -9.06
C PRO A 67 -1.01 13.64 -9.31
N ASP A 68 -0.61 14.91 -9.42
CA ASP A 68 0.76 15.37 -9.59
C ASP A 68 1.47 15.72 -8.28
N GLU A 69 0.75 15.69 -7.15
CA GLU A 69 1.37 15.88 -5.83
C GLU A 69 2.12 14.63 -5.37
N GLU A 70 3.25 14.85 -4.70
CA GLU A 70 4.05 13.75 -4.16
C GLU A 70 3.36 13.07 -2.98
N PHE A 71 3.30 11.74 -3.03
CA PHE A 71 2.86 10.92 -1.90
C PHE A 71 3.79 9.74 -1.70
N ASN A 72 4.44 9.72 -0.57
CA ASN A 72 5.39 8.67 -0.19
C ASN A 72 5.14 8.19 1.25
N VAL A 73 5.90 7.19 1.69
CA VAL A 73 5.74 6.58 3.02
C VAL A 73 5.96 7.57 4.17
N THR A 74 6.84 8.54 4.00
CA THR A 74 7.13 9.58 5.02
C THR A 74 5.94 10.53 5.16
N ILE A 75 5.40 11.02 4.04
CA ILE A 75 4.21 11.88 4.01
C ILE A 75 3.01 11.12 4.60
N PHE A 76 2.81 9.86 4.17
CA PHE A 76 1.78 8.98 4.72
C PHE A 76 1.89 8.88 6.24
N LYS A 77 3.06 8.48 6.76
CA LYS A 77 3.28 8.31 8.20
C LYS A 77 2.94 9.59 8.97
N ASN A 78 3.47 10.74 8.53
CA ASN A 78 3.24 12.02 9.20
C ASN A 78 1.76 12.39 9.25
N LYS A 79 1.04 12.25 8.14
CA LYS A 79 -0.41 12.50 8.08
C LYS A 79 -1.17 11.53 9.01
N VAL A 80 -0.88 10.24 8.95
CA VAL A 80 -1.56 9.22 9.79
C VAL A 80 -1.33 9.47 11.27
N MET A 81 -0.11 9.80 11.69
CA MET A 81 0.18 10.14 13.09
C MET A 81 -0.64 11.35 13.55
N GLY A 82 -0.80 12.38 12.69
CA GLY A 82 -1.68 13.51 12.94
C GLY A 82 -3.14 13.11 13.11
N TYR A 83 -3.67 12.29 12.22
CA TYR A 83 -5.05 11.80 12.28
C TYR A 83 -5.30 10.91 13.49
N ILE A 84 -4.37 10.00 13.83
CA ILE A 84 -4.48 9.20 15.06
C ILE A 84 -4.61 10.08 16.28
N LYS A 85 -3.78 11.12 16.39
CA LYS A 85 -3.83 12.08 17.51
C LYS A 85 -5.15 12.83 17.55
N ASP A 86 -5.63 13.33 16.43
CA ASP A 86 -6.89 14.05 16.33
C ASP A 86 -8.09 13.16 16.69
N ILE A 87 -8.21 11.97 16.10
CA ILE A 87 -9.27 10.99 16.36
C ILE A 87 -9.32 10.63 17.84
N LYS A 88 -8.18 10.33 18.45
CA LYS A 88 -8.08 10.04 19.89
C LYS A 88 -8.48 11.20 20.76
N SER A 89 -8.12 12.45 20.38
CA SER A 89 -8.50 13.65 21.15
C SER A 89 -10.01 13.85 21.22
N ARG A 90 -10.76 13.33 20.26
CA ARG A 90 -12.22 13.33 20.21
C ARG A 90 -12.86 12.11 20.87
N GLY A 91 -12.06 11.26 21.56
CA GLY A 91 -12.53 10.03 22.21
C GLY A 91 -12.97 8.94 21.25
N LYS A 92 -12.50 8.98 19.98
CA LYS A 92 -12.80 8.01 18.95
C LYS A 92 -11.65 7.01 18.76
N VAL A 93 -11.94 5.88 18.13
CA VAL A 93 -10.95 4.82 17.87
C VAL A 93 -10.39 4.99 16.46
N PRO A 94 -9.08 5.22 16.27
CA PRO A 94 -8.49 5.23 14.93
C PRO A 94 -8.41 3.81 14.36
N ILE A 95 -8.84 3.66 13.09
CA ILE A 95 -8.83 2.37 12.38
C ILE A 95 -8.07 2.57 11.07
N ILE A 96 -6.87 2.00 10.96
CA ILE A 96 -6.11 1.99 9.71
C ILE A 96 -6.61 0.85 8.82
N VAL A 97 -7.10 1.18 7.62
CA VAL A 97 -7.66 0.21 6.68
C VAL A 97 -6.95 0.28 5.34
N GLY A 98 -6.35 -0.81 4.88
CA GLY A 98 -5.71 -0.80 3.56
C GLY A 98 -4.93 -2.06 3.21
N GLY A 99 -4.23 -1.98 2.09
CA GLY A 99 -3.44 -3.10 1.56
C GLY A 99 -1.95 -2.81 1.41
N THR A 100 -1.49 -1.59 1.73
CA THR A 100 -0.09 -1.18 1.59
C THR A 100 0.68 -1.50 2.88
N GLY A 101 1.10 -2.76 3.02
CA GLY A 101 1.70 -3.25 4.25
C GLY A 101 2.92 -2.47 4.73
N PHE A 102 3.77 -1.96 3.81
CA PHE A 102 4.91 -1.13 4.16
C PHE A 102 4.49 0.20 4.81
N TYR A 103 3.42 0.83 4.33
CA TYR A 103 2.87 2.04 4.91
C TYR A 103 2.31 1.77 6.32
N ILE A 104 1.55 0.70 6.48
CA ILE A 104 1.01 0.28 7.78
C ILE A 104 2.15 0.03 8.77
N GLN A 105 3.18 -0.72 8.37
CA GLN A 105 4.35 -1.01 9.19
C GLN A 105 5.09 0.26 9.64
N SER A 106 5.19 1.27 8.77
CA SER A 106 5.84 2.53 9.08
C SER A 106 5.20 3.28 10.26
N VAL A 107 3.88 3.18 10.39
CA VAL A 107 3.12 3.79 11.48
C VAL A 107 3.18 2.92 12.73
N ILE A 108 2.88 1.62 12.61
CA ILE A 108 2.79 0.71 13.77
C ILE A 108 4.11 0.66 14.54
N TYR A 109 5.26 0.62 13.85
CA TYR A 109 6.58 0.53 14.48
C TYR A 109 7.31 1.87 14.55
N ASP A 110 6.63 2.96 14.21
CA ASP A 110 7.19 4.32 14.21
C ASP A 110 8.55 4.40 13.47
N ILE A 111 8.64 3.74 12.30
CA ILE A 111 9.87 3.66 11.52
C ILE A 111 10.31 5.06 11.12
N ASN A 112 11.54 5.42 11.44
CA ASN A 112 12.08 6.71 11.08
C ASN A 112 12.70 6.68 9.67
N PHE A 113 12.13 7.48 8.74
CA PHE A 113 12.64 7.63 7.38
C PHE A 113 13.44 8.93 7.19
N ASN A 114 13.39 9.83 8.19
CA ASN A 114 13.92 11.19 8.08
C ASN A 114 15.34 11.34 8.63
N GLU A 115 15.90 10.31 9.27
CA GLU A 115 17.27 10.41 9.81
C GLU A 115 18.31 10.64 8.73
N TYR A 116 17.96 10.39 7.48
CA TYR A 116 18.91 10.47 6.37
C TYR A 116 18.19 11.07 5.16
N GLY A 117 18.38 12.37 4.95
CA GLY A 117 17.81 13.11 3.84
C GLY A 117 18.05 12.37 2.51
N ASP A 118 17.05 12.33 1.64
CA ASP A 118 17.23 11.80 0.27
C ASP A 118 18.07 12.84 -0.51
N ASP A 119 19.40 12.71 -0.46
CA ASP A 119 20.26 13.54 -1.31
C ASP A 119 20.11 13.06 -2.75
N SER A 120 19.31 13.81 -3.49
CA SER A 120 19.04 13.54 -4.90
C SER A 120 20.33 13.43 -5.74
N ASN A 121 21.43 14.06 -5.31
CA ASN A 121 22.71 14.03 -6.03
C ASN A 121 23.44 12.69 -5.85
N VAL A 122 23.49 12.16 -4.62
CA VAL A 122 24.10 10.84 -4.35
C VAL A 122 23.30 9.75 -5.05
N ARG A 123 21.98 9.84 -5.03
CA ARG A 123 21.10 8.91 -5.75
C ARG A 123 21.33 8.96 -7.25
N LYS A 124 21.33 10.15 -7.87
CA LYS A 124 21.61 10.35 -9.30
C LYS A 124 23.00 9.81 -9.70
N LYS A 125 24.01 9.98 -8.83
CA LYS A 125 25.35 9.39 -9.03
C LYS A 125 25.27 7.88 -9.22
N TYR A 126 24.53 7.16 -8.37
CA TYR A 126 24.41 5.70 -8.48
C TYR A 126 23.49 5.26 -9.62
N GLU A 127 22.47 6.05 -9.97
CA GLU A 127 21.63 5.81 -11.14
C GLU A 127 22.46 5.93 -12.44
N ALA A 128 23.24 6.99 -12.60
CA ALA A 128 24.16 7.15 -13.72
C ALA A 128 25.26 6.07 -13.75
N MET A 129 25.75 5.65 -12.56
CA MET A 129 26.69 4.56 -12.47
C MET A 129 26.08 3.24 -12.96
N ALA A 130 24.82 2.95 -12.65
CA ALA A 130 24.12 1.76 -13.16
C ALA A 130 24.06 1.73 -14.69
N GLU A 131 23.87 2.89 -15.34
CA GLU A 131 23.88 3.02 -16.80
C GLU A 131 25.26 2.82 -17.39
N THR A 132 26.32 3.29 -16.70
CA THR A 132 27.69 3.27 -17.20
C THR A 132 28.38 1.90 -17.05
N ILE A 133 28.32 1.31 -15.83
CA ILE A 133 29.03 0.05 -15.52
C ILE A 133 28.11 -1.18 -15.58
N GLY A 134 26.81 -0.96 -15.71
CA GLY A 134 25.81 -2.02 -15.74
C GLY A 134 25.37 -2.51 -14.35
N LYS A 135 24.20 -3.15 -14.32
CA LYS A 135 23.53 -3.59 -13.10
C LYS A 135 24.32 -4.61 -12.27
N SER A 136 25.05 -5.51 -12.93
CA SER A 136 25.82 -6.57 -12.25
C SER A 136 26.99 -5.98 -11.48
N GLU A 137 27.76 -5.07 -12.08
CA GLU A 137 28.87 -4.41 -11.41
C GLU A 137 28.41 -3.49 -10.29
N LEU A 138 27.26 -2.81 -10.45
CA LEU A 138 26.66 -2.03 -9.37
C LEU A 138 26.25 -2.92 -8.19
N HIS A 139 25.69 -4.10 -8.47
CA HIS A 139 25.33 -5.07 -7.44
C HIS A 139 26.56 -5.64 -6.71
N LYS A 140 27.67 -5.88 -7.42
CA LYS A 140 28.95 -6.27 -6.79
C LYS A 140 29.46 -5.17 -5.84
N LYS A 141 29.34 -3.90 -6.22
CA LYS A 141 29.66 -2.78 -5.31
C LYS A 141 28.83 -2.82 -4.04
N LEU A 142 27.52 -3.08 -4.15
CA LEU A 142 26.66 -3.27 -2.97
C LEU A 142 27.15 -4.46 -2.11
N ALA A 143 27.54 -5.57 -2.71
CA ALA A 143 28.03 -6.73 -2.00
C ALA A 143 29.33 -6.47 -1.20
N LEU A 144 30.14 -5.49 -1.62
CA LEU A 144 31.35 -5.08 -0.87
C LEU A 144 31.02 -4.29 0.39
N VAL A 145 29.91 -3.53 0.41
CA VAL A 145 29.55 -2.67 1.55
C VAL A 145 28.48 -3.32 2.44
N ASP A 146 27.53 -4.05 1.84
CA ASP A 146 26.42 -4.71 2.54
C ASP A 146 26.10 -6.06 1.87
N ARG A 147 26.88 -7.08 2.19
CA ARG A 147 26.75 -8.42 1.63
C ARG A 147 25.37 -9.03 1.92
N GLU A 148 24.89 -8.88 3.15
CA GLU A 148 23.62 -9.45 3.58
C GLU A 148 22.45 -8.86 2.76
N TYR A 149 22.45 -7.54 2.54
CA TYR A 149 21.41 -6.91 1.73
C TYR A 149 21.54 -7.30 0.25
N ALA A 150 22.77 -7.36 -0.29
CA ALA A 150 23.01 -7.77 -1.67
C ALA A 150 22.49 -9.18 -1.95
N ASP A 151 22.74 -10.14 -1.05
CA ASP A 151 22.24 -11.52 -1.19
C ASP A 151 20.70 -11.59 -1.14
N SER A 152 20.04 -10.60 -0.54
CA SER A 152 18.56 -10.49 -0.47
C SER A 152 17.91 -9.83 -1.67
N VAL A 153 18.69 -9.18 -2.55
CA VAL A 153 18.19 -8.34 -3.64
C VAL A 153 18.79 -8.79 -4.98
N SER A 154 17.92 -9.03 -5.97
CA SER A 154 18.39 -9.33 -7.34
C SER A 154 19.12 -8.13 -7.97
N GLU A 155 20.17 -8.38 -8.73
CA GLU A 155 20.87 -7.37 -9.54
C GLU A 155 19.95 -6.63 -10.53
N ASN A 156 18.85 -7.28 -10.96
CA ASN A 156 17.85 -6.68 -11.83
C ASN A 156 17.01 -5.60 -11.10
N ASN A 157 17.03 -5.57 -9.77
CA ASN A 157 16.32 -4.55 -9.00
C ASN A 157 17.23 -3.35 -8.72
N VAL A 158 17.65 -2.67 -9.81
CA VAL A 158 18.58 -1.52 -9.76
C VAL A 158 18.11 -0.46 -8.74
N LYS A 159 16.81 -0.19 -8.66
CA LYS A 159 16.26 0.80 -7.70
C LYS A 159 16.61 0.45 -6.24
N LYS A 160 16.54 -0.83 -5.85
CA LYS A 160 16.91 -1.26 -4.50
C LYS A 160 18.40 -1.24 -4.26
N VAL A 161 19.19 -1.59 -5.27
CA VAL A 161 20.67 -1.55 -5.21
C VAL A 161 21.14 -0.10 -5.04
N VAL A 162 20.62 0.82 -5.87
CA VAL A 162 20.90 2.26 -5.77
C VAL A 162 20.53 2.80 -4.39
N ARG A 163 19.32 2.49 -3.90
CA ARG A 163 18.88 2.94 -2.56
C ARG A 163 19.83 2.49 -1.46
N ALA A 164 20.28 1.24 -1.50
CA ALA A 164 21.17 0.71 -0.45
C ALA A 164 22.57 1.36 -0.49
N LEU A 165 23.11 1.60 -1.67
CA LEU A 165 24.38 2.31 -1.85
C LEU A 165 24.27 3.79 -1.43
N THR A 166 23.20 4.46 -1.83
CA THR A 166 22.90 5.84 -1.41
C THR A 166 22.81 5.93 0.12
N PHE A 167 22.07 5.03 0.74
CA PHE A 167 21.92 4.98 2.19
C PHE A 167 23.28 4.81 2.89
N PHE A 168 24.09 3.86 2.44
CA PHE A 168 25.41 3.63 3.00
C PHE A 168 26.34 4.84 2.83
N GLU A 169 26.37 5.47 1.65
CA GLU A 169 27.23 6.64 1.41
C GLU A 169 26.84 7.84 2.29
N MET A 170 25.54 8.00 2.54
CA MET A 170 25.05 9.14 3.37
C MET A 170 25.21 8.90 4.86
N THR A 171 25.13 7.67 5.33
CA THR A 171 25.01 7.37 6.76
C THR A 171 26.23 6.61 7.32
N GLY A 172 27.00 5.94 6.47
CA GLY A 172 28.03 4.99 6.90
C GLY A 172 27.45 3.68 7.48
N GLU A 173 26.12 3.55 7.57
CA GLU A 173 25.46 2.37 8.12
C GLU A 173 24.99 1.42 7.00
N LYS A 174 25.07 0.10 7.21
CA LYS A 174 24.51 -0.87 6.27
C LYS A 174 22.98 -0.90 6.34
N LEU A 175 22.32 -0.94 5.17
CA LEU A 175 20.88 -1.00 5.11
C LEU A 175 20.31 -2.30 5.72
N SER A 176 21.06 -3.41 5.67
CA SER A 176 20.70 -4.67 6.35
C SER A 176 20.60 -4.49 7.86
N GLU A 177 21.60 -3.85 8.49
CA GLU A 177 21.67 -3.59 9.93
C GLU A 177 20.57 -2.62 10.35
N HIS A 178 20.39 -1.53 9.61
CA HIS A 178 19.28 -0.58 9.81
C HIS A 178 17.93 -1.29 9.77
N ASN A 179 17.66 -2.04 8.71
CA ASN A 179 16.39 -2.77 8.55
C ASN A 179 16.15 -3.78 9.68
N LYS A 180 17.20 -4.42 10.19
CA LYS A 180 17.11 -5.36 11.31
C LYS A 180 16.71 -4.62 12.59
N ARG A 181 17.39 -3.53 12.92
CA ARG A 181 17.07 -2.68 14.07
C ARG A 181 15.64 -2.15 14.01
N GLU A 182 15.21 -1.64 12.84
CA GLU A 182 13.85 -1.13 12.68
C GLU A 182 12.77 -2.22 12.81
N ARG A 183 13.06 -3.48 12.46
CA ARG A 183 12.16 -4.62 12.67
C ARG A 183 12.05 -5.07 14.13
N GLU A 184 13.02 -4.72 14.96
CA GLU A 184 13.05 -5.04 16.39
C GLU A 184 12.40 -3.96 17.24
N ARG A 185 12.02 -2.82 16.64
CA ARG A 185 11.32 -1.74 17.34
C ARG A 185 9.99 -2.22 17.91
N ARG A 186 9.74 -1.80 19.13
CA ARG A 186 8.42 -1.99 19.77
C ARG A 186 7.48 -0.91 19.27
N SER A 187 6.23 -1.30 19.02
CA SER A 187 5.18 -0.35 18.69
C SER A 187 4.96 0.65 19.83
N PRO A 188 4.77 1.95 19.53
CA PRO A 188 4.30 2.92 20.51
C PRO A 188 2.80 2.77 20.82
N PHE A 189 2.08 1.89 20.09
CA PHE A 189 0.64 1.67 20.24
C PHE A 189 0.36 0.30 20.87
N ASP A 190 -0.68 0.25 21.69
CA ASP A 190 -1.36 -1.01 22.00
C ASP A 190 -2.44 -1.23 20.92
N PHE A 191 -2.18 -2.12 19.96
CA PHE A 191 -2.99 -2.26 18.77
C PHE A 191 -3.58 -3.66 18.58
N ALA A 192 -4.72 -3.73 17.88
CA ALA A 192 -5.24 -4.96 17.31
C ALA A 192 -4.99 -4.97 15.81
N TYR A 193 -4.35 -6.01 15.29
CA TYR A 193 -3.99 -6.11 13.88
C TYR A 193 -4.66 -7.31 13.22
N PHE A 194 -5.58 -7.05 12.32
CA PHE A 194 -6.35 -8.05 11.59
C PHE A 194 -5.91 -8.16 10.14
N VAL A 195 -5.71 -9.39 9.68
CA VAL A 195 -5.42 -9.71 8.28
C VAL A 195 -6.56 -10.55 7.74
N LEU A 196 -7.36 -9.98 6.85
CA LEU A 196 -8.42 -10.72 6.17
C LEU A 196 -7.80 -11.66 5.14
N THR A 197 -8.28 -12.91 5.14
CA THR A 197 -7.95 -13.93 4.15
C THR A 197 -9.21 -14.60 3.60
N MET A 198 -9.06 -15.28 2.48
CA MET A 198 -10.05 -16.18 1.89
C MET A 198 -9.35 -17.17 0.95
N ASP A 199 -10.08 -18.17 0.50
CA ASP A 199 -9.60 -19.09 -0.53
C ASP A 199 -9.04 -18.34 -1.75
N ARG A 200 -7.89 -18.80 -2.22
CA ARG A 200 -7.17 -18.11 -3.30
C ARG A 200 -7.95 -18.09 -4.62
N LYS A 201 -8.68 -19.15 -4.93
CA LYS A 201 -9.47 -19.23 -6.17
C LYS A 201 -10.62 -18.23 -6.12
N LYS A 202 -11.36 -18.18 -5.00
CA LYS A 202 -12.42 -17.22 -4.76
C LYS A 202 -11.89 -15.77 -4.82
N LEU A 203 -10.72 -15.50 -4.23
CA LEU A 203 -10.10 -14.18 -4.29
C LEU A 203 -9.81 -13.76 -5.74
N TYR A 204 -9.27 -14.66 -6.55
CA TYR A 204 -8.94 -14.37 -7.95
C TYR A 204 -10.20 -14.16 -8.80
N GLU A 205 -11.26 -14.95 -8.59
CA GLU A 205 -12.56 -14.73 -9.24
C GLU A 205 -13.17 -13.37 -8.88
N ARG A 206 -13.03 -12.93 -7.61
CA ARG A 206 -13.47 -11.61 -7.17
C ARG A 206 -12.63 -10.47 -7.77
N ILE A 207 -11.34 -10.68 -7.92
CA ILE A 207 -10.45 -9.72 -8.60
C ILE A 207 -10.87 -9.56 -10.06
N ASP A 208 -11.04 -10.68 -10.78
CA ASP A 208 -11.36 -10.64 -12.19
C ASP A 208 -12.72 -9.96 -12.43
N LYS A 209 -13.77 -10.32 -11.66
CA LYS A 209 -15.08 -9.65 -11.69
C LYS A 209 -14.99 -8.15 -11.36
N ARG A 210 -14.16 -7.76 -10.41
CA ARG A 210 -13.97 -6.35 -10.07
C ARG A 210 -13.36 -5.57 -11.23
N VAL A 211 -12.39 -6.15 -11.93
CA VAL A 211 -11.79 -5.52 -13.11
C VAL A 211 -12.82 -5.34 -14.21
N ASP A 212 -13.65 -6.36 -14.49
CA ASP A 212 -14.72 -6.25 -15.48
C ASP A 212 -15.68 -5.09 -15.10
N LEU A 213 -16.13 -5.03 -13.85
CA LEU A 213 -16.97 -3.93 -13.35
C LEU A 213 -16.32 -2.56 -13.49
N MET A 214 -15.00 -2.43 -13.29
CA MET A 214 -14.30 -1.15 -13.49
C MET A 214 -14.41 -0.66 -14.92
N PHE A 215 -14.33 -1.55 -15.90
CA PHE A 215 -14.52 -1.18 -17.32
C PHE A 215 -15.98 -0.82 -17.60
N ASP A 216 -16.93 -1.58 -17.07
CA ASP A 216 -18.38 -1.27 -17.20
C ASP A 216 -18.74 0.09 -16.56
N MET A 217 -18.07 0.45 -15.47
CA MET A 217 -18.24 1.75 -14.79
C MET A 217 -17.54 2.92 -15.51
N GLY A 218 -16.76 2.67 -16.56
CA GLY A 218 -16.11 3.73 -17.35
C GLY A 218 -14.66 4.03 -16.95
N LEU A 219 -13.87 3.04 -16.53
CA LEU A 219 -12.44 3.22 -16.22
C LEU A 219 -11.68 3.90 -17.37
N VAL A 220 -11.99 3.56 -18.62
CA VAL A 220 -11.35 4.18 -19.80
C VAL A 220 -11.63 5.67 -19.84
N ASP A 221 -12.84 6.10 -19.55
CA ASP A 221 -13.22 7.51 -19.58
C ASP A 221 -12.65 8.29 -18.39
N GLU A 222 -12.52 7.64 -17.23
CA GLU A 222 -11.79 8.22 -16.08
C GLU A 222 -10.34 8.52 -16.47
N VAL A 223 -9.65 7.57 -17.12
CA VAL A 223 -8.25 7.76 -17.54
C VAL A 223 -8.13 8.82 -18.61
N LYS A 224 -9.05 8.86 -19.61
CA LYS A 224 -9.09 9.94 -20.62
C LYS A 224 -9.24 11.32 -19.98
N ALA A 225 -10.13 11.44 -18.99
CA ALA A 225 -10.36 12.69 -18.28
C ALA A 225 -9.11 13.15 -17.50
N LEU A 226 -8.38 12.21 -16.87
CA LEU A 226 -7.12 12.50 -16.20
C LEU A 226 -6.04 12.96 -17.22
N MET A 227 -5.90 12.27 -18.34
CA MET A 227 -4.95 12.66 -19.41
C MET A 227 -5.30 14.04 -19.99
N ALA A 228 -6.59 14.36 -20.17
CA ALA A 228 -7.03 15.68 -20.64
C ALA A 228 -6.70 16.80 -19.66
N LYS A 229 -6.53 16.50 -18.37
CA LYS A 229 -6.05 17.43 -17.33
C LYS A 229 -4.51 17.58 -17.31
N GLY A 230 -3.79 16.83 -18.15
CA GLY A 230 -2.33 16.84 -18.21
C GLY A 230 -1.64 15.79 -17.34
N TYR A 231 -2.38 14.91 -16.68
CA TYR A 231 -1.80 13.84 -15.89
C TYR A 231 -1.41 12.67 -16.79
N ASP A 232 -0.12 12.44 -16.95
CA ASP A 232 0.42 11.43 -17.84
C ASP A 232 1.14 10.27 -17.09
N LYS A 233 1.64 9.33 -17.87
CA LYS A 233 2.29 8.12 -17.33
C LYS A 233 3.60 8.39 -16.56
N SER A 234 4.17 9.59 -16.58
CA SER A 234 5.37 9.96 -15.82
C SER A 234 5.07 10.11 -14.33
N LEU A 235 3.82 10.45 -13.99
CA LEU A 235 3.38 10.63 -12.60
C LEU A 235 3.27 9.29 -11.86
N VAL A 236 3.67 9.28 -10.59
CA VAL A 236 3.61 8.09 -9.73
C VAL A 236 2.16 7.60 -9.58
N SER A 237 1.20 8.50 -9.44
CA SER A 237 -0.23 8.20 -9.39
C SER A 237 -0.69 7.42 -10.62
N MET A 238 -0.27 7.84 -11.81
CA MET A 238 -0.66 7.22 -13.08
C MET A 238 0.07 5.89 -13.38
N GLN A 239 1.01 5.48 -12.52
CA GLN A 239 1.64 4.15 -12.55
C GLN A 239 0.82 3.07 -11.82
N GLY A 240 -0.30 3.43 -11.20
CA GLY A 240 -1.22 2.49 -10.57
C GLY A 240 -1.74 1.43 -11.56
N ILE A 241 -2.03 0.24 -11.04
CA ILE A 241 -2.64 -0.84 -11.83
C ILE A 241 -4.03 -0.35 -12.28
N GLY A 242 -4.32 -0.52 -13.55
CA GLY A 242 -5.52 0.00 -14.22
C GLY A 242 -5.22 1.26 -15.02
N TYR A 243 -4.48 2.21 -14.47
CA TYR A 243 -4.20 3.50 -15.14
C TYR A 243 -3.15 3.38 -16.23
N LYS A 244 -1.98 2.86 -15.90
CA LYS A 244 -0.88 2.72 -16.88
C LYS A 244 -1.23 1.79 -18.05
N GLU A 245 -2.01 0.75 -17.80
CA GLU A 245 -2.45 -0.20 -18.83
C GLU A 245 -3.50 0.44 -19.75
N VAL A 246 -4.46 1.19 -19.19
CA VAL A 246 -5.44 1.95 -20.00
C VAL A 246 -4.76 3.04 -20.83
N ILE A 247 -3.74 3.73 -20.28
CA ILE A 247 -2.93 4.67 -21.08
C ILE A 247 -2.26 3.95 -22.25
N ASP A 248 -1.72 2.74 -22.06
CA ASP A 248 -1.12 1.97 -23.15
C ASP A 248 -2.17 1.57 -24.21
N TYR A 249 -3.37 1.19 -23.81
CA TYR A 249 -4.50 0.95 -24.71
C TYR A 249 -4.87 2.23 -25.50
N LEU A 250 -5.03 3.36 -24.82
CA LEU A 250 -5.39 4.64 -25.48
C LEU A 250 -4.32 5.10 -26.47
N ASN A 251 -3.07 4.74 -26.25
CA ASN A 251 -1.96 5.01 -27.16
C ASN A 251 -1.81 3.94 -28.27
N GLY A 252 -2.74 3.01 -28.41
CA GLY A 252 -2.72 1.97 -29.45
C GLY A 252 -1.65 0.90 -29.28
N ARG A 253 -1.08 0.72 -28.09
CA ARG A 253 -0.05 -0.28 -27.80
C ARG A 253 -0.63 -1.67 -27.51
N THR A 254 -1.87 -1.74 -27.07
CA THR A 254 -2.59 -2.97 -26.76
C THR A 254 -4.05 -2.83 -27.23
N SER A 255 -4.72 -3.94 -27.48
CA SER A 255 -6.18 -3.98 -27.63
C SER A 255 -6.87 -3.79 -26.27
N LEU A 256 -8.18 -3.50 -26.28
CA LEU A 256 -8.97 -3.41 -25.05
C LEU A 256 -8.99 -4.74 -24.28
N GLU A 257 -9.13 -5.85 -25.00
CA GLU A 257 -9.15 -7.20 -24.41
C GLU A 257 -7.81 -7.52 -23.72
N GLU A 258 -6.70 -7.27 -24.42
CA GLU A 258 -5.35 -7.42 -23.83
C GLU A 258 -5.15 -6.53 -22.60
N CYS A 259 -5.63 -5.28 -22.63
CA CYS A 259 -5.55 -4.36 -21.50
C CYS A 259 -6.29 -4.94 -20.28
N ILE A 260 -7.52 -5.44 -20.45
CA ILE A 260 -8.31 -6.06 -19.39
C ILE A 260 -7.57 -7.26 -18.80
N ASP A 261 -7.03 -8.15 -19.64
CA ASP A 261 -6.32 -9.35 -19.21
C ASP A 261 -5.03 -9.02 -18.45
N ILE A 262 -4.30 -8.01 -18.89
CA ILE A 262 -3.11 -7.51 -18.20
C ILE A 262 -3.48 -6.99 -16.81
N ILE A 263 -4.53 -6.18 -16.69
CA ILE A 263 -4.99 -5.63 -15.42
C ILE A 263 -5.43 -6.74 -14.46
N LYS A 264 -6.22 -7.71 -14.92
CA LYS A 264 -6.61 -8.90 -14.13
C LYS A 264 -5.39 -9.65 -13.60
N ARG A 265 -4.45 -9.98 -14.49
CA ARG A 265 -3.20 -10.68 -14.14
C ARG A 265 -2.39 -9.90 -13.11
N ASP A 266 -2.16 -8.62 -13.34
CA ASP A 266 -1.28 -7.79 -12.51
C ASP A 266 -1.93 -7.50 -11.15
N THR A 267 -3.27 -7.41 -11.08
CA THR A 267 -4.02 -7.32 -9.83
C THR A 267 -3.94 -8.62 -9.01
N ARG A 268 -4.01 -9.80 -9.64
CA ARG A 268 -3.78 -11.09 -8.96
C ARG A 268 -2.34 -11.19 -8.43
N HIS A 269 -1.35 -10.73 -9.20
CA HIS A 269 0.04 -10.66 -8.74
C HIS A 269 0.22 -9.68 -7.58
N PHE A 270 -0.48 -8.55 -7.59
CA PHE A 270 -0.49 -7.59 -6.50
C PHE A 270 -1.08 -8.21 -5.22
N ALA A 271 -2.24 -8.85 -5.31
CA ALA A 271 -2.85 -9.58 -4.19
C ALA A 271 -1.92 -10.65 -3.60
N LYS A 272 -1.21 -11.41 -4.46
CA LYS A 272 -0.20 -12.39 -4.02
C LYS A 272 0.95 -11.73 -3.25
N ARG A 273 1.45 -10.56 -3.72
CA ARG A 273 2.49 -9.80 -3.01
C ARG A 273 2.01 -9.31 -1.64
N GLN A 274 0.76 -8.83 -1.55
CA GLN A 274 0.15 -8.41 -0.29
C GLN A 274 0.08 -9.58 0.71
N LEU A 275 -0.41 -10.74 0.30
CA LEU A 275 -0.46 -11.94 1.15
C LEU A 275 0.94 -12.37 1.62
N THR A 276 1.93 -12.31 0.72
CA THR A 276 3.33 -12.63 1.07
C THR A 276 3.90 -11.63 2.09
N TRP A 277 3.52 -10.36 1.98
CA TRP A 277 3.92 -9.34 2.95
C TRP A 277 3.32 -9.64 4.33
N PHE A 278 2.01 -9.82 4.41
CA PHE A 278 1.33 -10.02 5.69
C PHE A 278 1.73 -11.31 6.42
N LYS A 279 2.19 -12.33 5.72
CA LYS A 279 2.76 -13.54 6.33
C LYS A 279 4.03 -13.30 7.15
N ARG A 280 4.69 -12.16 6.97
CA ARG A 280 5.90 -11.78 7.72
C ARG A 280 5.60 -11.04 9.02
N GLU A 281 4.37 -10.55 9.17
CA GLU A 281 3.93 -9.84 10.36
C GLU A 281 3.74 -10.83 11.51
N LYS A 282 4.32 -10.49 12.69
CA LYS A 282 4.37 -11.41 13.83
C LYS A 282 3.16 -11.27 14.76
N VAL A 283 2.61 -10.06 14.88
CA VAL A 283 1.55 -9.73 15.84
C VAL A 283 0.26 -9.45 15.08
N VAL A 284 -0.31 -10.50 14.47
CA VAL A 284 -1.53 -10.39 13.67
C VAL A 284 -2.53 -11.49 14.03
N THR A 285 -3.81 -11.14 13.93
CA THR A 285 -4.92 -12.08 13.97
C THR A 285 -5.45 -12.27 12.55
N TYR A 286 -5.34 -13.48 12.03
CA TYR A 286 -5.91 -13.82 10.73
C TYR A 286 -7.41 -14.05 10.87
N ILE A 287 -8.18 -13.41 9.98
CA ILE A 287 -9.64 -13.59 9.87
C ILE A 287 -9.91 -14.23 8.51
N ASP A 288 -10.09 -15.53 8.48
CA ASP A 288 -10.42 -16.26 7.27
C ASP A 288 -11.92 -16.19 6.99
N LYS A 289 -12.31 -15.50 5.93
CA LYS A 289 -13.73 -15.28 5.61
C LYS A 289 -14.46 -16.57 5.24
N ASP A 290 -13.77 -17.58 4.76
CA ASP A 290 -14.37 -18.87 4.43
C ASP A 290 -14.60 -19.71 5.70
N GLU A 291 -13.71 -19.64 6.68
CA GLU A 291 -13.85 -20.30 7.96
C GLU A 291 -14.98 -19.69 8.81
N PHE A 292 -15.00 -18.36 8.94
CA PHE A 292 -16.05 -17.66 9.66
C PHE A 292 -17.39 -17.66 8.93
N GLY A 293 -17.39 -17.70 7.60
CA GLY A 293 -18.56 -17.84 6.73
C GLY A 293 -19.41 -16.57 6.58
N THR A 294 -19.53 -15.72 7.59
CA THR A 294 -20.31 -14.46 7.54
C THR A 294 -19.51 -13.27 8.06
N GLU A 295 -19.84 -12.07 7.60
CA GLU A 295 -19.18 -10.83 8.07
C GLU A 295 -19.48 -10.58 9.56
N ASP A 296 -20.68 -10.94 10.05
CA ASP A 296 -21.03 -10.80 11.47
C ASP A 296 -20.13 -11.67 12.39
N LYS A 297 -19.79 -12.89 11.96
CA LYS A 297 -18.88 -13.75 12.72
C LYS A 297 -17.45 -13.20 12.69
N CYS A 298 -16.99 -12.70 11.53
CA CYS A 298 -15.71 -12.02 11.43
C CYS A 298 -15.65 -10.82 12.38
N LEU A 299 -16.69 -9.98 12.38
CA LEU A 299 -16.79 -8.81 13.25
C LEU A 299 -16.78 -9.20 14.74
N LYS A 300 -17.54 -10.21 15.15
CA LYS A 300 -17.57 -10.70 16.55
C LYS A 300 -16.18 -11.13 17.01
N GLU A 301 -15.44 -11.86 16.18
CA GLU A 301 -14.07 -12.26 16.53
C GLU A 301 -13.13 -11.06 16.64
N MET A 302 -13.23 -10.10 15.70
CA MET A 302 -12.42 -8.88 15.76
C MET A 302 -12.71 -8.08 17.03
N LEU A 303 -13.98 -7.95 17.43
CA LEU A 303 -14.37 -7.27 18.67
C LEU A 303 -13.88 -8.01 19.91
N ARG A 304 -13.89 -9.34 19.90
CA ARG A 304 -13.33 -10.17 21.00
C ARG A 304 -11.84 -9.87 21.19
N VAL A 305 -11.07 -9.85 20.11
CA VAL A 305 -9.62 -9.57 20.16
C VAL A 305 -9.34 -8.12 20.53
N TYR A 306 -10.15 -7.17 20.04
CA TYR A 306 -10.00 -5.75 20.35
C TYR A 306 -10.22 -5.47 21.86
N ASN A 307 -11.15 -6.17 22.51
CA ASN A 307 -11.50 -6.00 23.90
C ASN A 307 -10.58 -6.80 24.88
N SER A 308 -9.78 -7.71 24.37
CA SER A 308 -8.79 -8.44 25.16
C SER A 308 -7.52 -7.61 25.40
#